data_42a49b734849f019905ba39e4ed855c0
#
_entry.id   42a49b734849f019905ba39e4ed855c0
#
_cell.length_a   1.000
_cell.length_b   1.000
_cell.length_c   1.000
_cell.angle_alpha   90.00
_cell.angle_beta   90.00
_cell.angle_gamma   90.00
#
_symmetry.space_group_name_H-M   'P 1'
#
loop_
_entity.id
_entity.type
_entity.pdbx_description
1 polymer ?
#
loop_
_entity_poly.entity_id
_entity_poly.type
_entity_poly.pdbx_seq_one_letter_code
_entity_poly.pdbx_strand_id
1 'polypeptide(L)'
;FFFQAEDGIRDYKVTGVQTCALPICLENVMAKMELSSSFFDGLLLDEQGFVTECASHNIYLRMGKTILTPLLKDKGVVGVSQDIILNFAKKQNYKIKSCNIKLDKIIKSDEFFISNSINGVIPVRSFSGKQWKDFSFTNEFNSKASL
;
A
#
# COMPACT_ATOMS: atom_id res chain seq x y z
N PHE A 1 4.48 11.95 1.73
CA PHE A 1 3.25 12.20 0.95
C PHE A 1 2.09 11.43 1.56
N PHE A 2 0.96 12.09 1.75
CA PHE A 2 -0.18 11.58 2.53
C PHE A 2 -1.40 11.37 1.65
N PHE A 3 -2.27 10.42 1.99
CA PHE A 3 -3.45 10.10 1.22
C PHE A 3 -4.62 9.68 2.13
N GLN A 4 -5.84 9.73 1.58
CA GLN A 4 -7.06 9.30 2.27
C GLN A 4 -7.52 7.94 1.74
N ALA A 5 -7.83 7.03 2.66
CA ALA A 5 -8.51 5.78 2.36
C ALA A 5 -10.03 5.94 2.45
N GLU A 6 -10.75 4.91 2.04
CA GLU A 6 -12.21 4.90 2.11
C GLU A 6 -12.69 4.83 3.58
N ASP A 7 -13.75 5.59 3.92
CA ASP A 7 -14.35 5.59 5.25
C ASP A 7 -14.84 4.19 5.65
N GLY A 8 -14.40 3.70 6.79
CA GLY A 8 -14.87 2.43 7.35
C GLY A 8 -13.89 1.71 8.27
N ILE A 9 -12.67 2.19 8.38
CA ILE A 9 -11.68 1.57 9.28
C ILE A 9 -11.71 2.30 10.61
N ARG A 10 -12.29 1.65 11.62
CA ARG A 10 -12.26 2.11 13.01
C ARG A 10 -10.85 2.04 13.57
N ASP A 11 -10.43 3.09 14.28
CA ASP A 11 -9.21 3.16 15.07
C ASP A 11 -9.13 1.99 16.05
N TYR A 12 -8.35 0.95 15.71
CA TYR A 12 -7.88 0.00 16.70
C TYR A 12 -6.61 0.57 17.32
N LYS A 13 -6.68 0.98 18.58
CA LYS A 13 -5.50 1.24 19.40
C LYS A 13 -4.70 -0.05 19.52
N VAL A 14 -3.64 -0.19 18.74
CA VAL A 14 -2.65 -1.26 18.94
C VAL A 14 -1.78 -0.86 20.11
N THR A 15 -2.15 -1.34 21.30
CA THR A 15 -1.28 -1.28 22.49
C THR A 15 -0.36 -2.49 22.44
N GLY A 16 0.92 -2.27 22.16
CA GLY A 16 1.95 -3.32 22.25
C GLY A 16 2.86 -3.42 21.05
N VAL A 17 3.57 -2.34 20.71
CA VAL A 17 4.75 -2.45 19.84
C VAL A 17 5.84 -3.14 20.64
N GLN A 18 6.21 -4.36 20.26
CA GLN A 18 7.36 -5.03 20.86
C GLN A 18 8.61 -4.19 20.57
N THR A 19 9.37 -3.87 21.63
CA THR A 19 10.56 -3.02 21.57
C THR A 19 11.65 -3.52 20.61
N CYS A 20 11.63 -4.79 20.22
CA CYS A 20 12.56 -5.37 19.26
C CYS A 20 12.26 -4.99 17.78
N ALA A 21 11.07 -4.55 17.44
CA ALA A 21 10.69 -4.16 16.08
C ALA A 21 11.02 -2.68 15.79
N LEU A 22 11.17 -1.83 16.80
CA LEU A 22 11.43 -0.40 16.66
C LEU A 22 12.67 -0.05 15.82
N PRO A 23 13.84 -0.70 16.00
CA PRO A 23 15.02 -0.37 15.20
C PRO A 23 14.87 -0.73 13.70
N ILE A 24 14.06 -1.74 13.38
CA ILE A 24 13.87 -2.22 12.00
C ILE A 24 12.89 -1.31 11.27
N CYS A 25 11.93 -0.73 11.98
CA CYS A 25 10.84 0.07 11.42
C CYS A 25 10.91 1.55 11.85
N LEU A 26 12.11 2.05 12.23
CA LEU A 26 12.23 3.42 12.76
C LEU A 26 11.74 4.46 11.76
N GLU A 27 12.09 4.33 10.48
CA GLU A 27 11.65 5.25 9.43
C GLU A 27 10.12 5.26 9.29
N ASN A 28 9.48 4.08 9.38
CA ASN A 28 8.04 3.94 9.33
C ASN A 28 7.36 4.58 10.56
N VAL A 29 7.94 4.41 11.74
CA VAL A 29 7.45 5.03 12.99
C VAL A 29 7.56 6.55 12.91
N MET A 30 8.71 7.08 12.47
CA MET A 30 8.90 8.53 12.30
C MET A 30 7.92 9.11 11.28
N ALA A 31 7.76 8.45 10.13
CA ALA A 31 6.78 8.87 9.12
C ALA A 31 5.36 8.87 9.69
N LYS A 32 5.01 7.87 10.51
CA LYS A 32 3.69 7.81 11.15
C LYS A 32 3.50 8.93 12.19
N MET A 33 4.53 9.35 12.90
CA MET A 33 4.47 10.47 13.86
C MET A 33 4.27 11.83 13.17
N GLU A 34 4.76 11.99 11.94
CA GLU A 34 4.56 13.20 11.15
C GLU A 34 3.18 13.26 10.47
N LEU A 35 2.44 12.13 10.48
CA LEU A 35 1.14 12.05 9.86
C LEU A 35 0.11 12.87 10.63
N SER A 36 -0.50 13.83 9.97
CA SER A 36 -1.68 14.52 10.51
C SER A 36 -2.87 13.55 10.57
N SER A 37 -3.76 13.72 11.55
CA SER A 37 -4.97 12.90 11.73
C SER A 37 -5.95 12.93 10.54
N SER A 38 -5.75 13.85 9.60
CA SER A 38 -6.54 13.96 8.37
C SER A 38 -6.11 12.98 7.26
N PHE A 39 -4.97 12.31 7.43
CA PHE A 39 -4.45 11.35 6.45
C PHE A 39 -4.43 9.93 7.00
N PHE A 40 -4.75 8.97 6.17
CA PHE A 40 -4.78 7.56 6.56
C PHE A 40 -3.37 6.95 6.66
N ASP A 41 -2.53 7.21 5.66
CA ASP A 41 -1.15 6.73 5.63
C ASP A 41 -0.26 7.66 4.79
N GLY A 42 1.06 7.44 4.81
CA GLY A 42 2.06 8.24 4.09
C GLY A 42 2.96 7.37 3.20
N LEU A 43 3.33 7.89 2.04
CA LEU A 43 4.28 7.22 1.14
C LEU A 43 5.71 7.47 1.56
N LEU A 44 6.51 6.41 1.63
CA LEU A 44 7.95 6.46 1.81
C LEU A 44 8.66 6.40 0.45
N LEU A 45 9.68 7.20 0.31
CA LEU A 45 10.53 7.25 -0.87
C LEU A 45 11.96 6.93 -0.49
N ASP A 46 12.68 6.26 -1.37
CA ASP A 46 14.13 6.12 -1.24
C ASP A 46 14.86 7.41 -1.64
N GLU A 47 16.18 7.42 -1.46
CA GLU A 47 17.06 8.55 -1.79
C GLU A 47 17.01 8.95 -3.27
N GLN A 48 16.59 8.05 -4.14
CA GLN A 48 16.46 8.29 -5.59
C GLN A 48 15.05 8.75 -5.97
N GLY A 49 14.14 8.90 -4.99
CA GLY A 49 12.76 9.34 -5.18
C GLY A 49 11.84 8.23 -5.72
N PHE A 50 12.22 6.96 -5.58
CA PHE A 50 11.31 5.85 -5.87
C PHE A 50 10.51 5.48 -4.64
N VAL A 51 9.25 5.16 -4.85
CA VAL A 51 8.33 4.70 -3.81
C VAL A 51 8.73 3.31 -3.34
N THR A 52 8.88 3.14 -2.04
CA THR A 52 9.20 1.86 -1.41
C THR A 52 7.96 1.21 -0.80
N GLU A 53 7.30 1.89 0.11
CA GLU A 53 6.11 1.40 0.81
C GLU A 53 5.32 2.58 1.39
N CYS A 54 4.25 2.30 2.12
CA CYS A 54 3.62 3.26 3.04
C CYS A 54 4.19 3.10 4.45
N ALA A 55 3.91 4.06 5.32
CA ALA A 55 4.35 4.00 6.72
C ALA A 55 3.82 2.76 7.46
N SER A 56 2.72 2.14 7.01
CA SER A 56 2.16 0.93 7.62
C SER A 56 1.59 -0.08 6.62
N HIS A 57 1.76 0.12 5.33
CA HIS A 57 1.18 -0.74 4.29
C HIS A 57 2.11 -0.95 3.10
N ASN A 58 1.99 -2.09 2.45
CA ASN A 58 2.58 -2.33 1.13
C ASN A 58 1.73 -1.69 0.02
N ILE A 59 2.34 -1.44 -1.13
CA ILE A 59 1.76 -0.65 -2.22
C ILE A 59 1.56 -1.49 -3.47
N TYR A 60 0.44 -1.26 -4.15
CA TYR A 60 0.11 -1.87 -5.43
C TYR A 60 -0.58 -0.87 -6.35
N LEU A 61 -0.23 -0.92 -7.62
CA LEU A 61 -0.89 -0.14 -8.68
C LEU A 61 -1.45 -1.08 -9.73
N ARG A 62 -2.70 -0.90 -10.10
CA ARG A 62 -3.24 -1.55 -11.29
C ARG A 62 -3.09 -0.62 -12.50
N MET A 63 -2.58 -1.19 -13.58
CA MET A 63 -2.51 -0.55 -14.91
C MET A 63 -3.03 -1.56 -15.94
N GLY A 64 -4.26 -1.41 -16.37
CA GLY A 64 -4.97 -2.39 -17.19
C GLY A 64 -4.99 -3.77 -16.53
N LYS A 65 -4.40 -4.76 -17.17
CA LYS A 65 -4.24 -6.13 -16.65
C LYS A 65 -2.86 -6.38 -16.02
N THR A 66 -2.21 -5.34 -15.50
CA THR A 66 -0.92 -5.48 -14.81
C THR A 66 -1.01 -4.90 -13.40
N ILE A 67 -0.56 -5.66 -12.41
CA ILE A 67 -0.33 -5.19 -11.05
C ILE A 67 1.15 -4.88 -10.89
N LEU A 68 1.46 -3.65 -10.51
CA LEU A 68 2.80 -3.20 -10.18
C LEU A 68 2.97 -3.14 -8.68
N THR A 69 4.14 -3.54 -8.19
CA THR A 69 4.57 -3.37 -6.79
C THR A 69 5.99 -2.81 -6.77
N PRO A 70 6.37 -2.04 -5.76
CA PRO A 70 7.73 -1.55 -5.62
C PRO A 70 8.76 -2.67 -5.61
N LEU A 71 9.92 -2.42 -6.21
CA LEU A 71 11.07 -3.32 -6.14
C LEU A 71 11.83 -3.06 -4.84
N LEU A 72 11.58 -3.88 -3.84
CA LEU A 72 12.25 -3.83 -2.55
C LEU A 72 13.54 -4.67 -2.63
N LYS A 73 14.67 -4.04 -3.01
CA LYS A 73 15.97 -4.75 -3.06
C LYS A 73 16.55 -4.94 -1.66
N ASP A 74 16.72 -3.82 -0.93
CA ASP A 74 17.33 -3.82 0.40
C ASP A 74 16.58 -2.87 1.36
N LYS A 75 15.40 -2.39 0.97
CA LYS A 75 14.62 -1.38 1.69
C LYS A 75 13.13 -1.78 1.70
N GLY A 76 12.49 -1.60 2.84
CA GLY A 76 11.07 -1.91 3.04
C GLY A 76 10.81 -3.37 3.43
N VAL A 77 9.59 -3.64 3.85
CA VAL A 77 9.14 -4.93 4.35
C VAL A 77 8.21 -5.61 3.36
N VAL A 78 8.58 -6.82 2.92
CA VAL A 78 7.65 -7.66 2.15
C VAL A 78 6.57 -8.17 3.09
N GLY A 79 5.36 -7.66 2.94
CA GLY A 79 4.23 -8.05 3.79
C GLY A 79 3.78 -9.48 3.54
N VAL A 80 3.40 -10.17 4.61
CA VAL A 80 2.87 -11.56 4.55
C VAL A 80 1.65 -11.66 3.63
N SER A 81 0.82 -10.62 3.58
CA SER A 81 -0.35 -10.55 2.70
C SER A 81 0.00 -10.42 1.21
N GLN A 82 1.23 -10.05 0.86
CA GLN A 82 1.64 -9.83 -0.53
C GLN A 82 1.48 -11.08 -1.38
N ASP A 83 1.91 -12.25 -0.88
CA ASP A 83 1.81 -13.50 -1.64
C ASP A 83 0.36 -13.88 -1.94
N ILE A 84 -0.55 -13.64 -0.99
CA ILE A 84 -1.98 -13.90 -1.18
C ILE A 84 -2.55 -13.02 -2.29
N ILE A 85 -2.24 -11.71 -2.24
CA ILE A 85 -2.69 -10.73 -3.24
C ILE A 85 -2.14 -11.07 -4.63
N LEU A 86 -0.83 -11.34 -4.73
CA LEU A 86 -0.19 -11.65 -6.01
C LEU A 86 -0.66 -13.00 -6.59
N ASN A 87 -0.91 -14.00 -5.76
CA ASN A 87 -1.47 -15.26 -6.20
C ASN A 87 -2.92 -15.10 -6.68
N PHE A 88 -3.73 -14.30 -5.99
CA PHE A 88 -5.07 -13.94 -6.45
C PHE A 88 -5.01 -13.21 -7.80
N ALA A 89 -4.15 -12.21 -7.94
CA ALA A 89 -3.97 -11.48 -9.19
C ALA A 89 -3.60 -12.40 -10.36
N LYS A 90 -2.69 -13.37 -10.14
CA LYS A 90 -2.34 -14.38 -11.15
C LYS A 90 -3.56 -15.23 -11.56
N LYS A 91 -4.36 -15.69 -10.59
CA LYS A 91 -5.59 -16.45 -10.86
C LYS A 91 -6.62 -15.66 -11.68
N GLN A 92 -6.62 -14.33 -11.55
CA GLN A 92 -7.48 -13.41 -12.32
C GLN A 92 -6.83 -12.93 -13.64
N ASN A 93 -5.75 -13.62 -14.09
CA ASN A 93 -5.02 -13.31 -15.32
C ASN A 93 -4.37 -11.92 -15.35
N TYR A 94 -4.00 -11.35 -14.20
CA TYR A 94 -3.16 -10.17 -14.15
C TYR A 94 -1.69 -10.55 -14.27
N LYS A 95 -0.94 -9.74 -15.03
CA LYS A 95 0.53 -9.78 -15.03
C LYS A 95 1.02 -9.07 -13.77
N ILE A 96 2.09 -9.59 -13.16
CA ILE A 96 2.70 -8.99 -11.98
C ILE A 96 4.09 -8.49 -12.35
N LYS A 97 4.40 -7.28 -11.95
CA LYS A 97 5.70 -6.67 -12.21
C LYS A 97 6.19 -5.89 -10.98
N SER A 98 7.31 -6.34 -10.41
CA SER A 98 8.06 -5.54 -9.44
C SER A 98 8.97 -4.57 -10.20
N CYS A 99 8.90 -3.28 -9.89
CA CYS A 99 9.69 -2.27 -10.57
C CYS A 99 9.84 -1.00 -9.71
N ASN A 100 10.81 -0.16 -10.07
CA ASN A 100 10.92 1.17 -9.50
C ASN A 100 9.69 2.01 -9.88
N ILE A 101 9.02 2.56 -8.88
CA ILE A 101 7.80 3.34 -9.02
C ILE A 101 8.10 4.79 -8.62
N LYS A 102 7.83 5.73 -9.53
CA LYS A 102 7.84 7.17 -9.23
C LYS A 102 6.42 7.66 -8.97
N LEU A 103 6.28 8.80 -8.32
CA LEU A 103 4.98 9.40 -7.97
C LEU A 103 4.07 9.62 -9.18
N ASP A 104 4.63 10.02 -10.32
CA ASP A 104 3.88 10.22 -11.57
C ASP A 104 3.21 8.93 -12.07
N LYS A 105 3.82 7.78 -11.78
CA LYS A 105 3.25 6.48 -12.15
C LYS A 105 2.04 6.12 -11.29
N ILE A 106 2.05 6.52 -10.02
CA ILE A 106 0.88 6.37 -9.13
C ILE A 106 -0.29 7.17 -9.71
N ILE A 107 -0.07 8.44 -10.05
CA ILE A 107 -1.11 9.32 -10.59
C ILE A 107 -1.70 8.78 -11.90
N LYS A 108 -0.91 8.10 -12.73
CA LYS A 108 -1.33 7.49 -13.99
C LYS A 108 -2.00 6.11 -13.84
N SER A 109 -2.02 5.53 -12.65
CA SER A 109 -2.63 4.21 -12.43
C SER A 109 -4.16 4.26 -12.52
N ASP A 110 -4.74 3.13 -12.94
CA ASP A 110 -6.20 2.97 -12.99
C ASP A 110 -6.78 2.72 -11.59
N GLU A 111 -6.01 2.06 -10.72
CA GLU A 111 -6.37 1.80 -9.34
C GLU A 111 -5.09 1.82 -8.49
N PHE A 112 -5.17 2.43 -7.32
CA PHE A 112 -4.14 2.42 -6.31
C PHE A 112 -4.70 1.77 -5.05
N PHE A 113 -4.01 0.76 -4.54
CA PHE A 113 -4.43 0.08 -3.32
C PHE A 113 -3.22 -0.32 -2.46
N ILE A 114 -3.49 -0.53 -1.20
CA ILE A 114 -2.48 -0.83 -0.18
C ILE A 114 -2.91 -2.05 0.61
N SER A 115 -1.97 -2.69 1.30
CA SER A 115 -2.30 -3.81 2.19
C SER A 115 -1.39 -3.92 3.39
N ASN A 116 -1.94 -4.44 4.47
CA ASN A 116 -1.19 -5.05 5.57
C ASN A 116 -1.99 -6.24 6.14
N SER A 117 -1.39 -6.94 7.12
CA SER A 117 -2.00 -8.13 7.73
C SER A 117 -3.15 -7.81 8.70
N ILE A 118 -3.33 -6.55 9.10
CA ILE A 118 -4.38 -6.13 10.04
C ILE A 118 -5.61 -5.64 9.30
N ASN A 119 -5.41 -4.78 8.32
CA ASN A 119 -6.48 -4.06 7.62
C ASN A 119 -6.90 -4.74 6.31
N GLY A 120 -6.15 -5.75 5.87
CA GLY A 120 -6.41 -6.40 4.59
C GLY A 120 -6.00 -5.52 3.41
N VAL A 121 -6.78 -5.58 2.34
CA VAL A 121 -6.56 -4.79 1.11
C VAL A 121 -7.52 -3.61 1.07
N ILE A 122 -6.94 -2.41 0.97
CA ILE A 122 -7.66 -1.14 1.05
C ILE A 122 -7.44 -0.34 -0.23
N PRO A 123 -8.51 0.11 -0.91
CA PRO A 123 -8.38 1.04 -2.03
C PRO A 123 -8.00 2.45 -1.53
N VAL A 124 -7.09 3.10 -2.24
CA VAL A 124 -6.77 4.51 -2.02
C VAL A 124 -7.69 5.37 -2.86
N ARG A 125 -8.48 6.22 -2.21
CA ARG A 125 -9.45 7.08 -2.88
C ARG A 125 -8.81 8.31 -3.51
N SER A 126 -7.86 8.93 -2.82
CA SER A 126 -7.21 10.15 -3.28
C SER A 126 -5.74 10.23 -2.86
N PHE A 127 -4.92 10.81 -3.73
CA PHE A 127 -3.52 11.10 -3.48
C PHE A 127 -3.05 12.27 -4.36
N SER A 128 -2.43 13.27 -3.77
CA SER A 128 -1.84 14.42 -4.48
C SER A 128 -2.76 15.04 -5.54
N GLY A 129 -4.04 15.27 -5.20
CA GLY A 129 -5.04 15.85 -6.11
C GLY A 129 -5.67 14.89 -7.11
N LYS A 130 -5.11 13.69 -7.29
CA LYS A 130 -5.73 12.62 -8.06
C LYS A 130 -6.78 11.91 -7.22
N GLN A 131 -7.92 11.61 -7.83
CA GLN A 131 -8.96 10.76 -7.25
C GLN A 131 -9.16 9.53 -8.14
N TRP A 132 -9.30 8.35 -7.51
CA TRP A 132 -9.70 7.11 -8.17
C TRP A 132 -11.16 6.83 -7.89
N LYS A 133 -11.84 6.27 -8.86
CA LYS A 133 -13.25 5.85 -8.78
C LYS A 133 -13.43 4.38 -9.15
N ASP A 134 -12.44 3.78 -9.81
CA ASP A 134 -12.43 2.38 -10.17
C ASP A 134 -11.64 1.59 -9.11
N PHE A 135 -12.34 0.73 -8.38
CA PHE A 135 -11.81 -0.15 -7.36
C PHE A 135 -12.13 -1.61 -7.67
N SER A 136 -12.17 -1.93 -8.96
CA SER A 136 -12.64 -3.24 -9.44
C SER A 136 -11.79 -4.39 -8.93
N PHE A 137 -10.46 -4.24 -8.91
CA PHE A 137 -9.57 -5.28 -8.39
C PHE A 137 -9.72 -5.46 -6.88
N THR A 138 -9.69 -4.37 -6.12
CA THR A 138 -9.82 -4.41 -4.66
C THR A 138 -11.16 -4.98 -4.22
N ASN A 139 -12.26 -4.56 -4.86
CA ASN A 139 -13.59 -5.08 -4.56
C ASN A 139 -13.70 -6.56 -4.89
N GLU A 140 -13.16 -7.00 -6.03
CA GLU A 140 -13.14 -8.42 -6.40
C GLU A 140 -12.29 -9.24 -5.42
N PHE A 141 -11.12 -8.73 -5.01
CA PHE A 141 -10.28 -9.38 -4.02
C PHE A 141 -11.03 -9.55 -2.70
N ASN A 142 -11.57 -8.47 -2.14
CA ASN A 142 -12.26 -8.48 -0.85
C ASN A 142 -13.54 -9.34 -0.84
N SER A 143 -14.16 -9.57 -2.00
CA SER A 143 -15.33 -10.43 -2.12
C SER A 143 -14.99 -11.92 -2.24
N LYS A 144 -13.83 -12.29 -2.76
CA LYS A 144 -13.44 -13.67 -3.10
C LYS A 144 -12.29 -14.22 -2.27
N ALA A 145 -11.47 -13.35 -1.70
CA ALA A 145 -10.35 -13.68 -0.85
C ALA A 145 -10.43 -12.84 0.43
N SER A 146 -10.32 -13.47 1.58
CA SER A 146 -10.11 -12.79 2.86
C SER A 146 -8.67 -13.01 3.32
N LEU A 147 -8.06 -11.98 3.88
CA LEU A 147 -6.77 -12.05 4.57
C LEU A 147 -6.98 -12.52 6.00
#